data_9ea70e6fd0350435fb6ef9d9f727564d
#
_entry.id   9ea70e6fd0350435fb6ef9d9f727564d
#
_cell.length_a   1.000
_cell.length_b   1.000
_cell.length_c   1.000
_cell.angle_alpha   90.00
_cell.angle_beta   90.00
_cell.angle_gamma   90.00
#
_symmetry.space_group_name_H-M   'P 1'
#
loop_
_entity.id
_entity.type
_entity.pdbx_description
1 polymer ?
#
loop_
_entity_poly.entity_id
_entity_poly.type
_entity_poly.pdbx_seq_one_letter_code
_entity_poly.pdbx_strand_id
1 'polypeptide(L)'
;MNRKVRVRFAPSPTGPLHIGGVRTALYNYLFARRNGGDMILRIEDTDSNRFVPGAEDYINESLAWLGIKIDEGVREGGAYGPYKQSERRDIYRTHVRQLLDAGRAYIAFDTPEELEAARAATPNFQYDASTRMNMRNSLSMPAEEVKRLMDEGTPYVVRFLIEPGRDVEVNDLLRGKVTINSSILDDKVLYKSADDLPTYHLANIVDDHLMEVSHVIRGEEWLPSAPLHVLLYEAFGWADTRPEFVHLPLLLKPDGKGKLSKRDGDRLGFPVFPLEWTDPKTGAVSSGYRESGYLPEAVINFLALLGWNPGDDTEIMSMDELISKFSFDHCSRSGAKFAFDKGRWFNHEYLQTTPDDELARLFRPVLEAHGVNAGDFSDDYIARVVSLVKGRINFVADLWDQAKFFFIAPETYAEKDIKKRWKEDTPAILTELIEVLRSLPDFSSKGAEPVVLDWVAAKGYHLGNVMNAFRLTLVGECKGPHIFDITELIGRDETIARIQRGIDNIKAPEA
;
A
#
# COMPACT_ATOMS: atom_id res chain seq x y z
N MET A 1 -14.71 -27.47 12.49
CA MET A 1 -15.54 -27.56 11.27
C MET A 1 -14.64 -27.70 10.07
N ASN A 2 -14.85 -28.69 9.22
CA ASN A 2 -14.00 -28.91 8.02
C ASN A 2 -14.60 -28.17 6.81
N ARG A 3 -14.81 -26.83 6.96
CA ARG A 3 -15.33 -26.01 5.87
C ARG A 3 -14.17 -25.31 5.17
N LYS A 4 -14.22 -25.18 3.84
CA LYS A 4 -13.22 -24.48 3.03
C LYS A 4 -12.99 -23.09 3.60
N VAL A 5 -11.73 -22.66 3.68
CA VAL A 5 -11.42 -21.29 4.08
C VAL A 5 -11.90 -20.34 2.98
N ARG A 6 -12.76 -19.40 3.36
CA ARG A 6 -13.25 -18.32 2.49
C ARG A 6 -13.16 -17.02 3.27
N VAL A 7 -12.45 -16.08 2.72
CA VAL A 7 -12.27 -14.74 3.30
C VAL A 7 -12.78 -13.67 2.35
N ARG A 8 -12.92 -12.47 2.84
CA ARG A 8 -13.32 -11.35 2.00
C ARG A 8 -12.55 -10.07 2.35
N PHE A 9 -12.16 -9.34 1.32
CA PHE A 9 -11.88 -7.92 1.42
C PHE A 9 -13.13 -7.17 0.97
N ALA A 10 -13.65 -6.29 1.82
CA ALA A 10 -14.95 -5.66 1.65
C ALA A 10 -14.87 -4.13 1.78
N PRO A 11 -14.20 -3.44 0.83
CA PRO A 11 -14.02 -2.00 0.89
C PRO A 11 -15.26 -1.25 0.43
N SER A 12 -15.51 -0.08 1.06
CA SER A 12 -16.47 0.89 0.53
C SER A 12 -15.76 1.81 -0.49
N PRO A 13 -16.35 2.07 -1.68
CA PRO A 13 -15.75 2.89 -2.73
C PRO A 13 -15.89 4.39 -2.43
N THR A 14 -15.33 4.85 -1.32
CA THR A 14 -15.45 6.21 -0.78
C THR A 14 -14.20 7.06 -1.01
N GLY A 15 -13.31 6.62 -1.89
CA GLY A 15 -12.03 7.25 -2.25
C GLY A 15 -10.93 6.22 -2.46
N PRO A 16 -9.66 6.66 -2.53
CA PRO A 16 -8.54 5.77 -2.79
C PRO A 16 -8.29 4.81 -1.62
N LEU A 17 -7.87 3.60 -1.96
CA LEU A 17 -7.54 2.57 -0.98
C LEU A 17 -6.27 2.95 -0.20
N HIS A 18 -6.41 3.16 1.11
CA HIS A 18 -5.29 3.44 2.00
C HIS A 18 -4.47 2.17 2.29
N ILE A 19 -3.14 2.29 2.49
CA ILE A 19 -2.26 1.13 2.79
C ILE A 19 -2.71 0.30 4.00
N GLY A 20 -3.43 0.88 4.95
CA GLY A 20 -4.07 0.13 6.04
C GLY A 20 -5.13 -0.85 5.53
N GLY A 21 -5.91 -0.45 4.53
CA GLY A 21 -6.84 -1.34 3.82
C GLY A 21 -6.09 -2.39 2.99
N VAL A 22 -5.00 -1.99 2.31
CA VAL A 22 -4.13 -2.93 1.57
C VAL A 22 -3.57 -4.00 2.50
N ARG A 23 -3.06 -3.63 3.69
CA ARG A 23 -2.58 -4.62 4.66
C ARG A 23 -3.68 -5.60 5.09
N THR A 24 -4.91 -5.09 5.28
CA THR A 24 -6.05 -5.96 5.59
C THR A 24 -6.35 -6.92 4.43
N ALA A 25 -6.33 -6.44 3.18
CA ALA A 25 -6.48 -7.28 2.00
C ALA A 25 -5.36 -8.33 1.90
N LEU A 26 -4.11 -7.91 2.13
CA LEU A 26 -2.95 -8.79 2.12
C LEU A 26 -3.07 -9.93 3.15
N TYR A 27 -3.46 -9.63 4.40
CA TYR A 27 -3.58 -10.66 5.44
C TYR A 27 -4.73 -11.63 5.14
N ASN A 28 -5.84 -11.15 4.55
CA ASN A 28 -6.88 -12.03 4.01
C ASN A 28 -6.31 -12.95 2.94
N TYR A 29 -5.58 -12.39 1.98
CA TYR A 29 -4.97 -13.13 0.88
C TYR A 29 -3.98 -14.20 1.36
N LEU A 30 -3.02 -13.82 2.21
CA LEU A 30 -2.01 -14.73 2.74
C LEU A 30 -2.65 -15.88 3.50
N PHE A 31 -3.65 -15.57 4.34
CA PHE A 31 -4.38 -16.60 5.11
C PHE A 31 -5.17 -17.52 4.21
N ALA A 32 -5.90 -17.00 3.22
CA ALA A 32 -6.64 -17.82 2.27
C ALA A 32 -5.70 -18.75 1.49
N ARG A 33 -4.64 -18.20 0.89
CA ARG A 33 -3.70 -18.99 0.07
C ARG A 33 -2.99 -20.08 0.86
N ARG A 34 -2.53 -19.78 2.09
CA ARG A 34 -1.92 -20.78 2.96
C ARG A 34 -2.84 -21.97 3.26
N ASN A 35 -4.14 -21.72 3.35
CA ASN A 35 -5.14 -22.74 3.69
C ASN A 35 -5.87 -23.30 2.46
N GLY A 36 -5.40 -23.03 1.24
CA GLY A 36 -6.05 -23.48 0.00
C GLY A 36 -7.46 -22.93 -0.18
N GLY A 37 -7.71 -21.73 0.36
CA GLY A 37 -9.01 -21.07 0.38
C GLY A 37 -9.17 -20.01 -0.71
N ASP A 38 -10.37 -19.41 -0.73
CA ASP A 38 -10.77 -18.38 -1.70
C ASP A 38 -10.78 -16.98 -1.05
N MET A 39 -10.45 -15.96 -1.86
CA MET A 39 -10.56 -14.56 -1.50
C MET A 39 -11.62 -13.86 -2.36
N ILE A 40 -12.61 -13.28 -1.69
CA ILE A 40 -13.73 -12.53 -2.28
C ILE A 40 -13.41 -11.03 -2.21
N LEU A 41 -13.67 -10.31 -3.29
CA LEU A 41 -13.75 -8.85 -3.27
C LEU A 41 -15.22 -8.44 -3.35
N ARG A 42 -15.74 -7.90 -2.24
CA ARG A 42 -17.12 -7.41 -2.14
C ARG A 42 -17.12 -5.88 -2.01
N ILE A 43 -17.82 -5.20 -2.91
CA ILE A 43 -17.95 -3.74 -2.88
C ILE A 43 -19.12 -3.34 -1.98
N GLU A 44 -18.82 -2.62 -0.89
CA GLU A 44 -19.81 -2.16 0.08
C GLU A 44 -20.21 -0.70 -0.22
N ASP A 45 -21.16 -0.53 -1.12
CA ASP A 45 -21.63 0.74 -1.68
C ASP A 45 -23.06 1.12 -1.25
N THR A 46 -23.51 0.67 -0.10
CA THR A 46 -24.84 0.96 0.44
C THR A 46 -25.05 2.42 0.84
N ASP A 47 -23.99 3.20 1.02
CA ASP A 47 -24.02 4.63 1.32
C ASP A 47 -23.71 5.45 0.07
N SER A 48 -24.75 5.76 -0.70
CA SER A 48 -24.63 6.53 -1.94
C SER A 48 -24.08 7.95 -1.77
N ASN A 49 -24.23 8.55 -0.57
CA ASN A 49 -23.72 9.90 -0.29
C ASN A 49 -22.18 9.93 -0.21
N ARG A 50 -21.56 8.80 0.06
CA ARG A 50 -20.11 8.67 0.20
C ARG A 50 -19.43 8.07 -1.02
N PHE A 51 -20.21 7.71 -2.03
CA PHE A 51 -19.67 7.15 -3.28
C PHE A 51 -18.72 8.15 -3.99
N VAL A 52 -17.57 7.68 -4.44
CA VAL A 52 -16.59 8.46 -5.21
C VAL A 52 -16.34 7.76 -6.55
N PRO A 53 -16.61 8.45 -7.67
CA PRO A 53 -16.33 7.89 -9.00
C PRO A 53 -14.87 7.48 -9.16
N GLY A 54 -14.62 6.32 -9.79
CA GLY A 54 -13.27 5.77 -9.99
C GLY A 54 -12.68 5.02 -8.80
N ALA A 55 -13.27 5.10 -7.60
CA ALA A 55 -12.73 4.43 -6.41
C ALA A 55 -12.75 2.90 -6.53
N GLU A 56 -13.76 2.33 -7.18
CA GLU A 56 -13.86 0.88 -7.42
C GLU A 56 -12.75 0.39 -8.37
N ASP A 57 -12.53 1.10 -9.47
CA ASP A 57 -11.45 0.79 -10.42
C ASP A 57 -10.08 0.93 -9.76
N TYR A 58 -9.90 1.97 -8.95
CA TYR A 58 -8.68 2.18 -8.17
C TYR A 58 -8.39 1.02 -7.21
N ILE A 59 -9.40 0.51 -6.49
CA ILE A 59 -9.27 -0.66 -5.61
C ILE A 59 -8.76 -1.86 -6.40
N ASN A 60 -9.41 -2.18 -7.52
CA ASN A 60 -9.04 -3.32 -8.36
C ASN A 60 -7.62 -3.18 -8.93
N GLU A 61 -7.27 -2.00 -9.45
CA GLU A 61 -5.93 -1.74 -10.00
C GLU A 61 -4.85 -1.82 -8.91
N SER A 62 -5.13 -1.29 -7.72
CA SER A 62 -4.23 -1.38 -6.57
C SER A 62 -3.93 -2.82 -6.17
N LEU A 63 -4.95 -3.66 -6.06
CA LEU A 63 -4.80 -5.07 -5.70
C LEU A 63 -4.04 -5.83 -6.81
N ALA A 64 -4.36 -5.57 -8.08
CA ALA A 64 -3.68 -6.17 -9.23
C ALA A 64 -2.21 -5.79 -9.28
N TRP A 65 -1.86 -4.51 -9.09
CA TRP A 65 -0.47 -4.05 -9.05
C TRP A 65 0.33 -4.73 -7.93
N LEU A 66 -0.29 -4.97 -6.77
CA LEU A 66 0.32 -5.63 -5.63
C LEU A 66 0.33 -7.17 -5.73
N GLY A 67 -0.17 -7.76 -6.83
CA GLY A 67 -0.22 -9.20 -7.01
C GLY A 67 -1.23 -9.93 -6.10
N ILE A 68 -2.18 -9.21 -5.49
CA ILE A 68 -3.25 -9.77 -4.68
C ILE A 68 -4.37 -10.24 -5.61
N LYS A 69 -4.44 -11.54 -5.86
CA LYS A 69 -5.41 -12.14 -6.78
C LYS A 69 -6.74 -12.41 -6.09
N ILE A 70 -7.82 -11.95 -6.69
CA ILE A 70 -9.20 -12.17 -6.27
C ILE A 70 -9.75 -13.42 -6.99
N ASP A 71 -10.49 -14.26 -6.28
CA ASP A 71 -11.11 -15.46 -6.85
C ASP A 71 -12.56 -15.19 -7.26
N GLU A 72 -13.27 -14.39 -6.46
CA GLU A 72 -14.66 -14.01 -6.71
C GLU A 72 -14.86 -12.52 -6.45
N GLY A 73 -15.58 -11.84 -7.31
CA GLY A 73 -15.80 -10.39 -7.21
C GLY A 73 -16.66 -9.85 -8.35
N VAL A 74 -16.77 -8.52 -8.41
CA VAL A 74 -17.55 -7.86 -9.47
C VAL A 74 -16.98 -8.17 -10.87
N ARG A 75 -15.65 -8.23 -10.98
CA ARG A 75 -14.95 -8.47 -12.26
C ARG A 75 -14.78 -9.96 -12.56
N GLU A 76 -14.46 -10.73 -11.53
CA GLU A 76 -14.18 -12.17 -11.63
C GLU A 76 -15.47 -13.00 -11.78
N GLY A 77 -16.59 -12.49 -11.27
CA GLY A 77 -17.81 -13.26 -11.11
C GLY A 77 -17.71 -14.25 -9.96
N GLY A 78 -18.51 -15.31 -9.99
CA GLY A 78 -18.53 -16.37 -9.00
C GLY A 78 -19.95 -16.87 -8.68
N ALA A 79 -20.04 -17.87 -7.80
CA ALA A 79 -21.30 -18.56 -7.50
C ALA A 79 -22.27 -17.77 -6.60
N TYR A 80 -21.76 -16.74 -5.87
CA TYR A 80 -22.49 -16.07 -4.79
C TYR A 80 -22.84 -14.60 -5.13
N GLY A 81 -22.71 -14.22 -6.38
CA GLY A 81 -23.02 -12.87 -6.84
C GLY A 81 -24.48 -12.45 -6.63
N PRO A 82 -24.77 -11.16 -6.81
CA PRO A 82 -23.85 -10.03 -7.08
C PRO A 82 -22.85 -9.76 -5.95
N TYR A 83 -21.66 -9.24 -6.31
CA TYR A 83 -20.61 -8.88 -5.32
C TYR A 83 -20.58 -7.37 -5.00
N LYS A 84 -21.60 -6.65 -5.44
CA LYS A 84 -21.83 -5.24 -5.15
C LYS A 84 -23.12 -5.11 -4.34
N GLN A 85 -23.03 -4.49 -3.16
CA GLN A 85 -24.13 -4.51 -2.21
C GLN A 85 -25.38 -3.78 -2.72
N SER A 86 -25.22 -2.68 -3.46
CA SER A 86 -26.35 -1.95 -4.06
C SER A 86 -27.20 -2.79 -5.05
N GLU A 87 -26.65 -3.90 -5.56
CA GLU A 87 -27.32 -4.81 -6.48
C GLU A 87 -28.06 -5.96 -5.76
N ARG A 88 -28.00 -6.04 -4.43
CA ARG A 88 -28.53 -7.13 -3.61
C ARG A 88 -29.79 -6.74 -2.81
N ARG A 89 -30.50 -5.70 -3.22
CA ARG A 89 -31.67 -5.12 -2.50
C ARG A 89 -32.72 -6.15 -2.12
N ASP A 90 -33.12 -7.03 -3.04
CA ASP A 90 -34.15 -8.06 -2.81
C ASP A 90 -33.73 -9.06 -1.74
N ILE A 91 -32.43 -9.42 -1.72
CA ILE A 91 -31.86 -10.29 -0.70
C ILE A 91 -32.01 -9.61 0.68
N TYR A 92 -31.64 -8.35 0.80
CA TYR A 92 -31.71 -7.64 2.08
C TYR A 92 -33.15 -7.42 2.54
N ARG A 93 -34.09 -7.08 1.64
CA ARG A 93 -35.51 -6.95 1.98
C ARG A 93 -36.09 -8.27 2.55
N THR A 94 -35.71 -9.40 1.96
CA THR A 94 -36.13 -10.71 2.44
C THR A 94 -35.66 -10.97 3.87
N HIS A 95 -34.38 -10.67 4.16
CA HIS A 95 -33.78 -10.91 5.49
C HIS A 95 -34.26 -9.89 6.53
N VAL A 96 -34.51 -8.63 6.15
CA VAL A 96 -35.17 -7.66 7.02
C VAL A 96 -36.54 -8.16 7.47
N ARG A 97 -37.36 -8.63 6.52
CA ARG A 97 -38.69 -9.19 6.82
C ARG A 97 -38.59 -10.39 7.76
N GLN A 98 -37.63 -11.29 7.54
CA GLN A 98 -37.40 -12.40 8.44
C GLN A 98 -37.15 -11.97 9.88
N LEU A 99 -36.35 -10.93 10.12
CA LEU A 99 -36.11 -10.42 11.48
C LEU A 99 -37.35 -9.77 12.08
N LEU A 100 -38.14 -9.03 11.28
CA LEU A 100 -39.40 -8.42 11.74
C LEU A 100 -40.43 -9.50 12.12
N ASP A 101 -40.62 -10.51 11.27
CA ASP A 101 -41.55 -11.61 11.47
C ASP A 101 -41.18 -12.47 12.68
N ALA A 102 -39.88 -12.61 12.96
CA ALA A 102 -39.33 -13.30 14.12
C ALA A 102 -39.37 -12.46 15.42
N GLY A 103 -39.84 -11.19 15.36
CA GLY A 103 -39.81 -10.29 16.50
C GLY A 103 -38.43 -9.92 17.00
N ARG A 104 -37.41 -10.02 16.11
CA ARG A 104 -36.01 -9.67 16.44
C ARG A 104 -35.61 -8.27 15.97
N ALA A 105 -36.51 -7.61 15.24
CA ALA A 105 -36.35 -6.23 14.80
C ALA A 105 -37.70 -5.51 14.86
N TYR A 106 -37.69 -4.19 14.79
CA TYR A 106 -38.89 -3.37 14.83
C TYR A 106 -38.74 -2.14 13.94
N ILE A 107 -39.87 -1.57 13.53
CA ILE A 107 -39.95 -0.38 12.67
C ILE A 107 -39.90 0.89 13.53
N ALA A 108 -39.12 1.87 13.15
CA ALA A 108 -39.04 3.18 13.81
C ALA A 108 -39.24 4.31 12.79
N PHE A 109 -40.04 5.31 13.20
CA PHE A 109 -40.47 6.45 12.38
C PHE A 109 -39.88 7.77 12.86
N ASP A 110 -38.95 7.76 13.81
CA ASP A 110 -38.34 8.97 14.32
C ASP A 110 -37.63 9.75 13.23
N THR A 111 -37.91 11.04 13.11
CA THR A 111 -37.23 11.94 12.19
C THR A 111 -35.83 12.30 12.68
N PRO A 112 -34.94 12.82 11.83
CA PRO A 112 -33.64 13.35 12.27
C PRO A 112 -33.78 14.42 13.37
N GLU A 113 -34.80 15.29 13.27
CA GLU A 113 -35.07 16.36 14.23
C GLU A 113 -35.51 15.81 15.60
N GLU A 114 -36.38 14.78 15.59
CA GLU A 114 -36.81 14.10 16.83
C GLU A 114 -35.64 13.38 17.50
N LEU A 115 -34.76 12.76 16.74
CA LEU A 115 -33.53 12.13 17.26
C LEU A 115 -32.55 13.17 17.82
N GLU A 116 -32.42 14.33 17.17
CA GLU A 116 -31.59 15.44 17.66
C GLU A 116 -32.15 16.01 18.98
N ALA A 117 -33.46 16.20 19.07
CA ALA A 117 -34.12 16.64 20.28
C ALA A 117 -33.93 15.64 21.43
N ALA A 118 -34.02 14.32 21.15
CA ALA A 118 -33.78 13.30 22.17
C ALA A 118 -32.32 13.31 22.67
N ARG A 119 -31.34 13.50 21.77
CA ARG A 119 -29.93 13.65 22.14
C ARG A 119 -29.66 14.91 22.97
N ALA A 120 -30.34 16.02 22.66
CA ALA A 120 -30.22 17.25 23.43
C ALA A 120 -30.83 17.14 24.83
N ALA A 121 -31.93 16.38 24.96
CA ALA A 121 -32.64 16.19 26.22
C ALA A 121 -31.99 15.16 27.16
N THR A 122 -31.23 14.20 26.62
CA THR A 122 -30.68 13.07 27.40
C THR A 122 -29.16 12.97 27.21
N PRO A 123 -28.37 13.21 28.29
CA PRO A 123 -26.92 13.03 28.21
C PRO A 123 -26.54 11.61 27.76
N ASN A 124 -25.62 11.50 26.82
CA ASN A 124 -25.19 10.23 26.24
C ASN A 124 -26.34 9.36 25.66
N PHE A 125 -27.34 10.01 25.08
CA PHE A 125 -28.49 9.33 24.49
C PHE A 125 -28.04 8.20 23.55
N GLN A 126 -28.56 7.00 23.78
CA GLN A 126 -28.50 5.86 22.89
C GLN A 126 -29.93 5.38 22.59
N TYR A 127 -30.18 4.89 21.40
CA TYR A 127 -31.45 4.29 21.07
C TYR A 127 -31.42 2.82 21.48
N ASP A 128 -31.78 2.51 22.72
CA ASP A 128 -31.60 1.22 23.37
C ASP A 128 -32.85 0.78 24.20
N ALA A 129 -32.69 -0.26 25.01
CA ALA A 129 -33.75 -0.80 25.84
C ALA A 129 -34.35 0.21 26.81
N SER A 130 -33.58 1.22 27.25
CA SER A 130 -34.02 2.22 28.20
C SER A 130 -34.79 3.39 27.56
N THR A 131 -34.53 3.69 26.32
CA THR A 131 -35.02 4.84 25.60
C THR A 131 -36.07 4.53 24.54
N ARG A 132 -36.03 3.33 23.95
CA ARG A 132 -36.86 2.95 22.79
C ARG A 132 -38.37 3.15 23.03
N MET A 133 -38.86 2.95 24.27
CA MET A 133 -40.28 3.09 24.56
C MET A 133 -40.75 4.56 24.62
N ASN A 134 -39.81 5.52 24.63
CA ASN A 134 -40.09 6.95 24.57
C ASN A 134 -39.97 7.53 23.14
N MET A 135 -39.70 6.66 22.16
CA MET A 135 -39.43 7.02 20.78
C MET A 135 -40.57 6.53 19.88
N ARG A 136 -40.69 7.07 18.64
CA ARG A 136 -41.77 6.75 17.70
C ARG A 136 -41.45 5.45 16.93
N ASN A 137 -41.86 4.32 17.45
CA ASN A 137 -41.62 3.03 16.84
C ASN A 137 -42.76 2.03 17.08
N SER A 138 -42.71 0.89 16.38
CA SER A 138 -43.75 -0.12 16.39
C SER A 138 -43.91 -0.85 17.74
N LEU A 139 -43.00 -0.66 18.71
CA LEU A 139 -43.11 -1.21 20.07
C LEU A 139 -43.86 -0.25 21.01
N SER A 140 -43.74 1.07 20.77
CA SER A 140 -44.32 2.14 21.63
C SER A 140 -45.63 2.67 21.09
N MET A 141 -45.92 2.52 19.81
CA MET A 141 -47.10 3.06 19.13
C MET A 141 -48.22 2.02 18.97
N PRO A 142 -49.51 2.45 18.92
CA PRO A 142 -50.61 1.56 18.56
C PRO A 142 -50.41 0.92 17.18
N ALA A 143 -50.76 -0.36 17.04
CA ALA A 143 -50.57 -1.11 15.80
C ALA A 143 -51.31 -0.49 14.60
N GLU A 144 -52.50 0.10 14.85
CA GLU A 144 -53.28 0.79 13.80
C GLU A 144 -52.55 2.05 13.27
N GLU A 145 -51.90 2.78 14.15
CA GLU A 145 -51.09 3.96 13.78
C GLU A 145 -49.85 3.55 12.97
N VAL A 146 -49.17 2.50 13.38
CA VAL A 146 -48.03 1.91 12.64
C VAL A 146 -48.46 1.50 11.25
N LYS A 147 -49.61 0.80 11.14
CA LYS A 147 -50.18 0.38 9.86
C LYS A 147 -50.54 1.57 8.98
N ARG A 148 -51.19 2.61 9.55
CA ARG A 148 -51.53 3.83 8.81
C ARG A 148 -50.27 4.49 8.22
N LEU A 149 -49.22 4.70 9.01
CA LEU A 149 -47.98 5.29 8.54
C LEU A 149 -47.29 4.46 7.43
N MET A 150 -47.35 3.14 7.55
CA MET A 150 -46.84 2.23 6.51
C MET A 150 -47.69 2.35 5.20
N ASP A 151 -49.01 2.37 5.31
CA ASP A 151 -49.92 2.48 4.16
C ASP A 151 -49.79 3.85 3.45
N GLU A 152 -49.47 4.91 4.21
CA GLU A 152 -49.17 6.27 3.71
C GLU A 152 -47.77 6.38 3.06
N GLY A 153 -46.94 5.36 3.15
CA GLY A 153 -45.58 5.37 2.61
C GLY A 153 -44.63 6.25 3.40
N THR A 154 -44.90 6.49 4.68
CA THR A 154 -43.99 7.26 5.57
C THR A 154 -42.63 6.56 5.64
N PRO A 155 -41.51 7.28 5.40
CA PRO A 155 -40.17 6.71 5.55
C PRO A 155 -39.93 6.17 6.95
N TYR A 156 -39.32 5.02 7.04
CA TYR A 156 -38.99 4.37 8.30
C TYR A 156 -37.60 3.71 8.24
N VAL A 157 -37.08 3.37 9.41
CA VAL A 157 -35.93 2.48 9.54
C VAL A 157 -36.31 1.22 10.28
N VAL A 158 -35.59 0.14 10.04
CA VAL A 158 -35.70 -1.09 10.84
C VAL A 158 -34.53 -1.13 11.81
N ARG A 159 -34.83 -1.30 13.09
CA ARG A 159 -33.82 -1.42 14.16
C ARG A 159 -33.79 -2.83 14.70
N PHE A 160 -32.57 -3.28 15.05
CA PHE A 160 -32.39 -4.53 15.75
C PHE A 160 -32.90 -4.42 17.18
N LEU A 161 -33.70 -5.39 17.63
CA LEU A 161 -34.21 -5.42 19.00
C LEU A 161 -33.20 -6.12 19.90
N ILE A 162 -32.45 -5.37 20.69
CA ILE A 162 -31.48 -5.91 21.63
C ILE A 162 -32.12 -6.08 23.02
N GLU A 163 -32.06 -7.32 23.52
CA GLU A 163 -32.42 -7.62 24.91
C GLU A 163 -31.24 -7.29 25.83
N PRO A 164 -31.43 -6.46 26.87
CA PRO A 164 -30.35 -6.09 27.79
C PRO A 164 -30.03 -7.22 28.78
N GLY A 165 -28.86 -7.14 29.41
CA GLY A 165 -28.50 -7.97 30.57
C GLY A 165 -27.85 -9.32 30.19
N ARG A 166 -27.55 -9.54 28.93
CA ARG A 166 -26.89 -10.78 28.45
C ARG A 166 -25.40 -10.51 28.18
N ASP A 167 -24.54 -11.39 28.65
CA ASP A 167 -23.14 -11.41 28.27
C ASP A 167 -22.97 -12.07 26.89
N VAL A 168 -22.48 -11.29 25.93
CA VAL A 168 -22.23 -11.71 24.55
C VAL A 168 -20.75 -12.00 24.38
N GLU A 169 -20.43 -13.23 24.03
CA GLU A 169 -19.06 -13.69 23.84
C GLU A 169 -18.66 -13.62 22.36
N VAL A 170 -17.56 -12.94 22.09
CA VAL A 170 -16.91 -12.91 20.79
C VAL A 170 -15.59 -13.65 20.91
N ASN A 171 -15.45 -14.76 20.21
CA ASN A 171 -14.18 -15.45 20.09
C ASN A 171 -13.40 -14.84 18.91
N ASP A 172 -12.27 -14.21 19.19
CA ASP A 172 -11.40 -13.61 18.21
C ASP A 172 -10.07 -14.37 18.17
N LEU A 173 -9.64 -14.79 16.99
CA LEU A 173 -8.43 -15.63 16.86
C LEU A 173 -7.16 -14.89 17.27
N LEU A 174 -7.14 -13.56 17.16
CA LEU A 174 -5.98 -12.76 17.54
C LEU A 174 -6.09 -12.24 18.98
N ARG A 175 -7.30 -11.82 19.40
CA ARG A 175 -7.51 -11.15 20.69
C ARG A 175 -7.98 -12.07 21.80
N GLY A 176 -8.36 -13.29 21.43
CA GLY A 176 -8.96 -14.25 22.35
C GLY A 176 -10.43 -13.93 22.62
N LYS A 177 -10.94 -14.38 23.76
CA LYS A 177 -12.33 -14.20 24.16
C LYS A 177 -12.59 -12.78 24.66
N VAL A 178 -13.51 -12.07 24.00
CA VAL A 178 -14.00 -10.75 24.38
C VAL A 178 -15.45 -10.88 24.79
N THR A 179 -15.80 -10.44 26.01
CA THR A 179 -17.17 -10.49 26.53
C THR A 179 -17.70 -9.08 26.72
N ILE A 180 -18.87 -8.79 26.16
CA ILE A 180 -19.57 -7.52 26.26
C ILE A 180 -20.99 -7.76 26.73
N ASN A 181 -21.44 -7.01 27.76
CA ASN A 181 -22.82 -7.09 28.21
C ASN A 181 -23.73 -6.33 27.24
N SER A 182 -24.84 -6.97 26.83
CA SER A 182 -25.77 -6.38 25.84
C SER A 182 -26.47 -5.11 26.30
N SER A 183 -26.47 -4.82 27.60
CA SER A 183 -27.06 -3.58 28.16
C SER A 183 -26.37 -2.30 27.69
N ILE A 184 -25.13 -2.38 27.14
CA ILE A 184 -24.42 -1.22 26.62
C ILE A 184 -24.56 -1.08 25.11
N LEU A 185 -25.28 -2.00 24.45
CA LEU A 185 -25.48 -1.97 23.02
C LEU A 185 -26.76 -1.19 22.67
N ASP A 186 -26.66 -0.39 21.63
CA ASP A 186 -27.81 0.32 21.07
C ASP A 186 -28.52 -0.47 19.97
N ASP A 187 -29.81 -0.24 19.80
CA ASP A 187 -30.62 -0.84 18.74
C ASP A 187 -30.25 -0.24 17.39
N LYS A 188 -29.18 -0.78 16.79
CA LYS A 188 -28.65 -0.28 15.52
C LYS A 188 -29.68 -0.32 14.41
N VAL A 189 -29.68 0.70 13.57
CA VAL A 189 -30.43 0.68 12.32
C VAL A 189 -29.86 -0.40 11.42
N LEU A 190 -30.72 -1.29 10.94
CA LEU A 190 -30.35 -2.37 10.02
C LEU A 190 -30.72 -2.03 8.57
N TYR A 191 -31.82 -1.29 8.37
CA TYR A 191 -32.36 -1.01 7.04
C TYR A 191 -33.06 0.36 7.03
N LYS A 192 -33.00 1.03 5.88
CA LYS A 192 -33.66 2.32 5.60
C LYS A 192 -34.62 2.17 4.43
N SER A 193 -35.90 2.40 4.68
CA SER A 193 -36.93 2.29 3.62
C SER A 193 -36.76 3.35 2.53
N ALA A 194 -36.30 4.54 2.87
CA ALA A 194 -36.11 5.64 1.92
C ALA A 194 -35.05 5.32 0.84
N ASP A 195 -33.98 4.64 1.23
CA ASP A 195 -32.89 4.27 0.31
C ASP A 195 -33.12 2.88 -0.29
N ASP A 196 -34.04 2.10 0.28
CA ASP A 196 -34.24 0.67 0.00
C ASP A 196 -32.94 -0.13 0.12
N LEU A 197 -32.13 0.21 1.14
CA LEU A 197 -30.82 -0.36 1.38
C LEU A 197 -30.59 -0.65 2.86
N PRO A 198 -29.84 -1.71 3.16
CA PRO A 198 -29.40 -2.01 4.53
C PRO A 198 -28.30 -1.04 4.96
N THR A 199 -28.09 -0.98 6.26
CA THR A 199 -26.84 -0.46 6.80
C THR A 199 -25.76 -1.55 6.79
N TYR A 200 -24.52 -1.13 7.03
CA TYR A 200 -23.37 -2.04 7.14
C TYR A 200 -23.65 -3.29 7.98
N HIS A 201 -24.30 -3.13 9.14
CA HIS A 201 -24.49 -4.24 10.08
C HIS A 201 -25.31 -5.39 9.51
N LEU A 202 -26.40 -5.09 8.82
CA LEU A 202 -27.22 -6.13 8.18
C LEU A 202 -26.54 -6.67 6.93
N ALA A 203 -26.08 -5.79 6.04
CA ALA A 203 -25.48 -6.18 4.78
C ALA A 203 -24.30 -7.12 4.97
N ASN A 204 -23.39 -6.76 5.90
CA ASN A 204 -22.22 -7.56 6.21
C ASN A 204 -22.57 -8.98 6.66
N ILE A 205 -23.53 -9.15 7.59
CA ILE A 205 -23.93 -10.45 8.14
C ILE A 205 -24.61 -11.32 7.09
N VAL A 206 -25.55 -10.75 6.34
CA VAL A 206 -26.27 -11.47 5.29
C VAL A 206 -25.31 -11.93 4.19
N ASP A 207 -24.43 -11.07 3.76
CA ASP A 207 -23.49 -11.39 2.69
C ASP A 207 -22.43 -12.39 3.15
N ASP A 208 -21.87 -12.21 4.34
CA ASP A 208 -20.87 -13.16 4.89
C ASP A 208 -21.48 -14.56 5.06
N HIS A 209 -22.76 -14.66 5.45
CA HIS A 209 -23.46 -15.95 5.53
C HIS A 209 -23.71 -16.55 4.15
N LEU A 210 -24.32 -15.79 3.23
CA LEU A 210 -24.71 -16.28 1.90
C LEU A 210 -23.51 -16.57 1.00
N MET A 211 -22.38 -15.85 1.18
CA MET A 211 -21.11 -16.08 0.47
C MET A 211 -20.24 -17.13 1.16
N GLU A 212 -20.77 -17.78 2.20
CA GLU A 212 -20.08 -18.83 2.98
C GLU A 212 -18.72 -18.38 3.54
N VAL A 213 -18.59 -17.11 3.93
CA VAL A 213 -17.36 -16.57 4.53
C VAL A 213 -17.05 -17.32 5.82
N SER A 214 -15.86 -17.90 5.90
CA SER A 214 -15.42 -18.70 7.05
C SER A 214 -14.68 -17.87 8.10
N HIS A 215 -13.97 -16.82 7.67
CA HIS A 215 -13.19 -15.95 8.54
C HIS A 215 -13.41 -14.49 8.14
N VAL A 216 -13.73 -13.66 9.12
CA VAL A 216 -13.87 -12.21 8.99
C VAL A 216 -12.61 -11.55 9.53
N ILE A 217 -11.67 -11.24 8.64
CA ILE A 217 -10.41 -10.56 8.95
C ILE A 217 -10.57 -9.08 8.60
N ARG A 218 -10.52 -8.20 9.61
CA ARG A 218 -10.77 -6.75 9.43
C ARG A 218 -10.04 -5.92 10.49
N GLY A 219 -10.04 -4.60 10.36
CA GLY A 219 -9.44 -3.70 11.35
C GLY A 219 -10.16 -3.72 12.71
N GLU A 220 -9.41 -3.48 13.77
CA GLU A 220 -9.92 -3.48 15.16
C GLU A 220 -10.95 -2.39 15.46
N GLU A 221 -11.07 -1.37 14.60
CA GLU A 221 -12.13 -0.37 14.68
C GLU A 221 -13.54 -0.98 14.61
N TRP A 222 -13.67 -2.19 14.09
CA TRP A 222 -14.91 -2.95 14.00
C TRP A 222 -15.16 -3.89 15.17
N LEU A 223 -14.20 -4.04 16.09
CA LEU A 223 -14.36 -4.91 17.26
C LEU A 223 -15.56 -4.52 18.14
N PRO A 224 -15.86 -3.23 18.37
CA PRO A 224 -17.07 -2.83 19.12
C PRO A 224 -18.38 -3.29 18.47
N SER A 225 -18.40 -3.55 17.17
CA SER A 225 -19.60 -4.06 16.47
C SER A 225 -19.71 -5.58 16.50
N ALA A 226 -18.68 -6.30 16.90
CA ALA A 226 -18.67 -7.76 16.86
C ALA A 226 -19.74 -8.40 17.76
N PRO A 227 -20.05 -7.90 18.99
CA PRO A 227 -21.14 -8.44 19.80
C PRO A 227 -22.52 -8.32 19.11
N LEU A 228 -22.79 -7.17 18.46
CA LEU A 228 -24.00 -6.99 17.67
C LEU A 228 -24.09 -8.00 16.53
N HIS A 229 -22.97 -8.28 15.85
CA HIS A 229 -22.91 -9.26 14.77
C HIS A 229 -23.17 -10.68 15.29
N VAL A 230 -22.64 -11.05 16.45
CA VAL A 230 -22.94 -12.34 17.10
C VAL A 230 -24.45 -12.46 17.34
N LEU A 231 -25.08 -11.43 17.91
CA LEU A 231 -26.52 -11.42 18.18
C LEU A 231 -27.35 -11.51 16.87
N LEU A 232 -26.91 -10.88 15.79
CA LEU A 232 -27.58 -10.99 14.48
C LEU A 232 -27.48 -12.38 13.89
N TYR A 233 -26.32 -13.06 13.95
CA TYR A 233 -26.19 -14.45 13.54
C TYR A 233 -27.13 -15.37 14.33
N GLU A 234 -27.27 -15.15 15.62
CA GLU A 234 -28.21 -15.90 16.46
C GLU A 234 -29.67 -15.60 16.11
N ALA A 235 -30.01 -14.32 15.87
CA ALA A 235 -31.37 -13.91 15.50
C ALA A 235 -31.84 -14.52 14.17
N PHE A 236 -30.92 -14.75 13.24
CA PHE A 236 -31.19 -15.46 12.00
C PHE A 236 -31.19 -17.00 12.13
N GLY A 237 -30.78 -17.54 13.27
CA GLY A 237 -30.58 -18.98 13.43
C GLY A 237 -29.29 -19.50 12.78
N TRP A 238 -28.32 -18.63 12.51
CA TRP A 238 -27.05 -18.94 11.81
C TRP A 238 -25.85 -19.09 12.75
N ALA A 239 -26.08 -19.35 14.03
CA ALA A 239 -25.01 -19.45 15.02
C ALA A 239 -23.91 -20.47 14.62
N ASP A 240 -24.31 -21.60 14.01
CA ASP A 240 -23.42 -22.70 13.60
C ASP A 240 -22.60 -22.36 12.35
N THR A 241 -23.02 -21.37 11.54
CA THR A 241 -22.35 -20.94 10.33
C THR A 241 -21.63 -19.61 10.50
N ARG A 242 -21.63 -19.04 11.71
CA ARG A 242 -20.92 -17.82 12.03
C ARG A 242 -19.43 -17.97 11.71
N PRO A 243 -18.82 -16.97 11.04
CA PRO A 243 -17.38 -16.97 10.77
C PRO A 243 -16.55 -16.80 12.04
N GLU A 244 -15.33 -17.26 12.00
CA GLU A 244 -14.30 -16.87 12.98
C GLU A 244 -13.92 -15.40 12.77
N PHE A 245 -13.70 -14.68 13.87
CA PHE A 245 -13.30 -13.27 13.80
C PHE A 245 -11.81 -13.08 14.02
N VAL A 246 -11.24 -12.13 13.27
CA VAL A 246 -9.86 -11.65 13.44
C VAL A 246 -9.85 -10.12 13.33
N HIS A 247 -9.62 -9.45 14.44
CA HIS A 247 -9.53 -7.99 14.47
C HIS A 247 -8.07 -7.55 14.53
N LEU A 248 -7.58 -7.08 13.37
CA LEU A 248 -6.19 -6.66 13.17
C LEU A 248 -5.93 -5.30 13.85
N PRO A 249 -4.78 -5.12 14.50
CA PRO A 249 -4.41 -3.85 15.11
C PRO A 249 -4.23 -2.73 14.07
N LEU A 250 -4.40 -1.49 14.49
CA LEU A 250 -4.23 -0.30 13.65
C LEU A 250 -2.78 -0.14 13.16
N LEU A 251 -2.62 0.46 11.99
CA LEU A 251 -1.36 1.11 11.62
C LEU A 251 -1.29 2.45 12.33
N LEU A 252 -0.26 2.62 13.14
CA LEU A 252 -0.02 3.82 13.91
C LEU A 252 0.93 4.76 13.18
N LYS A 253 0.84 6.05 13.49
CA LYS A 253 1.82 7.06 13.06
C LYS A 253 3.24 6.66 13.46
N PRO A 254 4.29 7.23 12.82
CA PRO A 254 5.68 6.94 13.18
C PRO A 254 6.02 7.18 14.67
N ASP A 255 5.37 8.18 15.30
CA ASP A 255 5.51 8.45 16.73
C ASP A 255 4.74 7.46 17.64
N GLY A 256 3.95 6.57 17.05
CA GLY A 256 3.10 5.61 17.75
C GLY A 256 1.81 6.20 18.34
N LYS A 257 1.52 7.48 18.09
CA LYS A 257 0.35 8.18 18.68
C LYS A 257 -0.80 8.32 17.68
N GLY A 258 -1.72 7.38 17.74
CA GLY A 258 -2.93 7.37 16.92
C GLY A 258 -2.78 6.73 15.54
N LYS A 259 -3.92 6.55 14.87
CA LYS A 259 -4.04 5.89 13.57
C LYS A 259 -3.34 6.71 12.47
N LEU A 260 -2.59 6.02 11.62
CA LEU A 260 -2.01 6.62 10.40
C LEU A 260 -3.13 7.08 9.46
N SER A 261 -3.00 8.30 8.95
CA SER A 261 -4.00 8.93 8.08
C SER A 261 -3.35 9.51 6.81
N LYS A 262 -4.18 9.85 5.80
CA LYS A 262 -3.76 10.57 4.59
C LYS A 262 -2.93 11.82 4.92
N ARG A 263 -3.42 12.66 5.86
CA ARG A 263 -2.76 13.91 6.26
C ARG A 263 -1.35 13.70 6.82
N ASP A 264 -1.09 12.54 7.40
CA ASP A 264 0.24 12.21 7.93
C ASP A 264 1.22 11.93 6.78
N GLY A 265 0.79 11.23 5.72
CA GLY A 265 1.58 11.04 4.51
C GLY A 265 1.93 12.36 3.83
N ASP A 266 0.95 13.20 3.58
CA ASP A 266 1.14 14.54 2.97
C ASP A 266 2.12 15.40 3.78
N ARG A 267 2.00 15.40 5.12
CA ARG A 267 2.86 16.17 6.03
C ARG A 267 4.28 15.66 6.10
N LEU A 268 4.48 14.34 6.04
CA LEU A 268 5.78 13.69 6.25
C LEU A 268 6.47 13.30 4.93
N GLY A 269 5.80 13.55 3.78
CA GLY A 269 6.38 13.36 2.46
C GLY A 269 6.53 11.91 2.02
N PHE A 270 5.62 11.03 2.45
CA PHE A 270 5.60 9.64 2.00
C PHE A 270 4.20 9.22 1.51
N PRO A 271 4.10 8.31 0.52
CA PRO A 271 2.82 7.84 0.03
C PRO A 271 2.09 6.99 1.08
N VAL A 272 0.77 7.12 1.12
CA VAL A 272 -0.13 6.27 1.92
C VAL A 272 -1.14 5.52 1.07
N PHE A 273 -0.98 5.60 -0.25
CA PHE A 273 -1.80 4.95 -1.26
C PHE A 273 -0.94 4.07 -2.16
N PRO A 274 -1.43 2.91 -2.63
CA PRO A 274 -0.71 2.08 -3.60
C PRO A 274 -0.38 2.82 -4.90
N LEU A 275 -1.35 3.52 -5.45
CA LEU A 275 -1.27 4.25 -6.72
C LEU A 275 -1.56 5.72 -6.52
N GLU A 276 -1.15 6.56 -7.44
CA GLU A 276 -1.54 7.96 -7.48
C GLU A 276 -3.06 8.10 -7.57
N TRP A 277 -3.59 9.09 -6.87
CA TRP A 277 -5.01 9.40 -6.88
C TRP A 277 -5.27 10.88 -7.12
N THR A 278 -6.05 11.18 -8.15
CA THR A 278 -6.59 12.52 -8.36
C THR A 278 -8.02 12.56 -7.83
N ASP A 279 -8.26 13.38 -6.82
CA ASP A 279 -9.60 13.56 -6.25
C ASP A 279 -10.55 14.17 -7.29
N PRO A 280 -11.64 13.48 -7.67
CA PRO A 280 -12.52 13.96 -8.74
C PRO A 280 -13.31 15.22 -8.39
N LYS A 281 -13.40 15.60 -7.10
CA LYS A 281 -14.13 16.79 -6.66
C LYS A 281 -13.23 18.02 -6.57
N THR A 282 -11.99 17.84 -6.14
CA THR A 282 -11.07 18.94 -5.83
C THR A 282 -9.93 19.06 -6.84
N GLY A 283 -9.66 18.02 -7.62
CA GLY A 283 -8.49 17.93 -8.50
C GLY A 283 -7.16 17.74 -7.73
N ALA A 284 -7.20 17.57 -6.42
CA ALA A 284 -5.99 17.36 -5.62
C ALA A 284 -5.36 16.00 -5.93
N VAL A 285 -4.05 16.01 -6.20
CA VAL A 285 -3.27 14.80 -6.48
C VAL A 285 -2.63 14.31 -5.19
N SER A 286 -2.72 13.01 -4.93
CA SER A 286 -2.02 12.32 -3.84
C SER A 286 -1.11 11.27 -4.44
N SER A 287 0.17 11.28 -4.10
CA SER A 287 1.16 10.35 -4.63
C SER A 287 0.89 8.90 -4.20
N GLY A 288 1.19 7.97 -5.10
CA GLY A 288 1.15 6.53 -4.85
C GLY A 288 2.56 5.93 -4.66
N TYR A 289 2.61 4.73 -4.08
CA TYR A 289 3.85 3.96 -3.97
C TYR A 289 4.43 3.65 -5.35
N ARG A 290 3.57 3.24 -6.32
CA ARG A 290 3.98 2.93 -7.69
C ARG A 290 4.66 4.14 -8.36
N GLU A 291 4.03 5.29 -8.33
CA GLU A 291 4.53 6.51 -8.97
C GLU A 291 5.75 7.10 -8.22
N SER A 292 5.89 6.76 -6.93
CA SER A 292 7.08 7.08 -6.14
C SER A 292 8.24 6.11 -6.40
N GLY A 293 8.09 5.13 -7.29
CA GLY A 293 9.15 4.22 -7.74
C GLY A 293 9.39 2.99 -6.86
N TYR A 294 8.43 2.65 -5.99
CA TYR A 294 8.49 1.41 -5.22
C TYR A 294 8.12 0.20 -6.08
N LEU A 295 8.83 -0.89 -5.87
CA LEU A 295 8.46 -2.20 -6.42
C LEU A 295 7.28 -2.80 -5.63
N PRO A 296 6.31 -3.44 -6.29
CA PRO A 296 5.14 -4.00 -5.60
C PRO A 296 5.52 -5.08 -4.57
N GLU A 297 6.54 -5.89 -4.83
CA GLU A 297 7.06 -6.91 -3.93
C GLU A 297 7.62 -6.28 -2.65
N ALA A 298 8.34 -5.17 -2.78
CA ALA A 298 8.89 -4.42 -1.64
C ALA A 298 7.76 -3.87 -0.76
N VAL A 299 6.72 -3.30 -1.37
CA VAL A 299 5.54 -2.78 -0.64
C VAL A 299 4.81 -3.91 0.08
N ILE A 300 4.57 -5.03 -0.59
CA ILE A 300 3.91 -6.21 0.00
C ILE A 300 4.69 -6.75 1.19
N ASN A 301 5.99 -6.97 1.04
CA ASN A 301 6.81 -7.51 2.11
C ASN A 301 6.89 -6.54 3.30
N PHE A 302 7.05 -5.25 3.04
CA PHE A 302 7.01 -4.22 4.07
C PHE A 302 5.68 -4.21 4.82
N LEU A 303 4.53 -4.24 4.10
CA LEU A 303 3.21 -4.24 4.71
C LEU A 303 2.92 -5.53 5.48
N ALA A 304 3.43 -6.68 5.01
CA ALA A 304 3.27 -7.96 5.72
C ALA A 304 3.90 -7.90 7.12
N LEU A 305 5.08 -7.30 7.26
CA LEU A 305 5.78 -7.18 8.54
C LEU A 305 5.25 -6.05 9.45
N LEU A 306 4.25 -5.28 9.00
CA LEU A 306 3.59 -4.29 9.86
C LEU A 306 2.54 -4.96 10.76
N GLY A 307 3.00 -5.56 11.84
CA GLY A 307 2.18 -6.22 12.84
C GLY A 307 2.12 -7.74 12.73
N TRP A 308 2.97 -8.34 11.92
CA TRP A 308 3.22 -9.77 11.84
C TRP A 308 4.74 -10.02 11.72
N ASN A 309 5.21 -11.20 12.10
CA ASN A 309 6.58 -11.66 11.89
C ASN A 309 6.59 -13.16 11.51
N PRO A 310 7.60 -13.63 10.78
CA PRO A 310 7.67 -15.02 10.32
C PRO A 310 8.04 -16.05 11.42
N GLY A 311 8.38 -15.58 12.62
CA GLY A 311 8.85 -16.41 13.73
C GLY A 311 10.36 -16.67 13.69
N ASP A 312 11.06 -16.09 12.73
CA ASP A 312 12.52 -16.09 12.59
C ASP A 312 13.01 -14.69 12.17
N ASP A 313 14.31 -14.53 11.89
CA ASP A 313 14.92 -13.24 11.51
C ASP A 313 14.80 -12.94 10.00
N THR A 314 14.01 -13.69 9.25
CA THR A 314 13.81 -13.46 7.80
C THR A 314 13.01 -12.19 7.58
N GLU A 315 13.59 -11.20 6.91
CA GLU A 315 12.89 -9.95 6.57
C GLU A 315 12.47 -9.90 5.09
N ILE A 316 13.33 -10.33 4.18
CA ILE A 316 13.04 -10.33 2.74
C ILE A 316 12.39 -11.66 2.34
N MET A 317 11.16 -11.59 1.84
CA MET A 317 10.34 -12.76 1.52
C MET A 317 9.51 -12.52 0.26
N SER A 318 9.59 -13.43 -0.68
CA SER A 318 8.67 -13.48 -1.82
C SER A 318 7.21 -13.68 -1.37
N MET A 319 6.24 -13.44 -2.25
CA MET A 319 4.83 -13.69 -1.98
C MET A 319 4.58 -15.15 -1.55
N ASP A 320 5.23 -16.12 -2.19
CA ASP A 320 5.07 -17.54 -1.86
C ASP A 320 5.64 -17.88 -0.47
N GLU A 321 6.76 -17.27 -0.10
CA GLU A 321 7.32 -17.42 1.25
C GLU A 321 6.44 -16.77 2.29
N LEU A 322 5.90 -15.58 2.03
CA LEU A 322 4.91 -14.92 2.90
C LEU A 322 3.68 -15.81 3.10
N ILE A 323 3.11 -16.38 2.02
CA ILE A 323 1.99 -17.32 2.09
C ILE A 323 2.36 -18.54 2.95
N SER A 324 3.52 -19.13 2.73
CA SER A 324 3.95 -20.35 3.44
C SER A 324 4.15 -20.14 4.94
N LYS A 325 4.58 -18.95 5.36
CA LYS A 325 4.91 -18.63 6.77
C LYS A 325 3.77 -17.94 7.52
N PHE A 326 2.78 -17.36 6.83
CA PHE A 326 1.77 -16.52 7.46
C PHE A 326 0.91 -17.28 8.48
N SER A 327 0.82 -16.79 9.72
CA SER A 327 -0.05 -17.28 10.79
C SER A 327 -0.50 -16.15 11.69
N PHE A 328 -1.74 -16.21 12.17
CA PHE A 328 -2.21 -15.24 13.18
C PHE A 328 -1.53 -15.39 14.54
N ASP A 329 -0.92 -16.54 14.83
CA ASP A 329 -0.16 -16.75 16.07
C ASP A 329 1.01 -15.79 16.23
N HIS A 330 1.56 -15.34 15.11
CA HIS A 330 2.68 -14.40 15.06
C HIS A 330 2.24 -12.95 14.80
N CYS A 331 0.93 -12.68 14.79
CA CYS A 331 0.42 -11.32 14.67
C CYS A 331 0.48 -10.59 16.03
N SER A 332 0.91 -9.34 15.99
CA SER A 332 0.86 -8.46 17.16
C SER A 332 -0.58 -8.13 17.54
N ARG A 333 -0.84 -8.05 18.84
CA ARG A 333 -2.13 -7.58 19.39
C ARG A 333 -2.18 -6.06 19.53
N SER A 334 -1.04 -5.40 19.48
CA SER A 334 -0.91 -3.94 19.56
C SER A 334 -0.68 -3.32 18.21
N GLY A 335 -0.99 -2.02 18.07
CA GLY A 335 -0.80 -1.27 16.83
C GLY A 335 0.65 -1.30 16.35
N ALA A 336 0.82 -1.44 15.03
CA ALA A 336 2.13 -1.43 14.39
C ALA A 336 2.52 0.00 14.00
N LYS A 337 3.69 0.46 14.45
CA LYS A 337 4.24 1.77 14.05
C LYS A 337 4.68 1.72 12.60
N PHE A 338 4.27 2.70 11.83
CA PHE A 338 4.68 2.85 10.44
C PHE A 338 6.10 3.46 10.40
N ALA A 339 7.07 2.68 9.94
CA ALA A 339 8.46 3.10 9.81
C ALA A 339 8.76 3.38 8.33
N PHE A 340 8.71 4.64 7.93
CA PHE A 340 8.92 5.06 6.55
C PHE A 340 10.28 4.64 5.98
N ASP A 341 11.36 4.85 6.74
CA ASP A 341 12.70 4.49 6.30
C ASP A 341 12.85 2.99 6.04
N LYS A 342 12.10 2.15 6.78
CA LYS A 342 12.08 0.71 6.55
C LYS A 342 11.45 0.35 5.20
N GLY A 343 10.42 1.08 4.75
CA GLY A 343 9.84 0.91 3.41
C GLY A 343 10.86 1.18 2.29
N ARG A 344 11.68 2.25 2.44
CA ARG A 344 12.78 2.55 1.50
C ARG A 344 13.86 1.48 1.50
N TRP A 345 14.22 0.97 2.68
CA TRP A 345 15.17 -0.12 2.83
C TRP A 345 14.67 -1.38 2.12
N PHE A 346 13.40 -1.76 2.29
CA PHE A 346 12.82 -2.89 1.54
C PHE A 346 12.97 -2.70 0.04
N ASN A 347 12.65 -1.51 -0.47
CA ASN A 347 12.76 -1.23 -1.90
C ASN A 347 14.21 -1.36 -2.39
N HIS A 348 15.18 -0.85 -1.60
CA HIS A 348 16.60 -1.04 -1.89
C HIS A 348 16.97 -2.52 -1.99
N GLU A 349 16.62 -3.34 -1.01
CA GLU A 349 16.96 -4.78 -0.98
C GLU A 349 16.37 -5.53 -2.20
N TYR A 350 15.12 -5.23 -2.55
CA TYR A 350 14.51 -5.81 -3.73
C TYR A 350 15.20 -5.38 -5.02
N LEU A 351 15.61 -4.13 -5.15
CA LEU A 351 16.38 -3.64 -6.31
C LEU A 351 17.74 -4.35 -6.42
N GLN A 352 18.40 -4.70 -5.30
CA GLN A 352 19.66 -5.44 -5.32
C GLN A 352 19.49 -6.84 -5.92
N THR A 353 18.37 -7.50 -5.67
CA THR A 353 18.09 -8.85 -6.16
C THR A 353 17.43 -8.88 -7.54
N THR A 354 16.91 -7.76 -8.01
CA THR A 354 16.32 -7.63 -9.35
C THR A 354 17.41 -7.83 -10.43
N PRO A 355 17.18 -8.66 -11.46
CA PRO A 355 18.12 -8.85 -12.57
C PRO A 355 18.47 -7.54 -13.26
N ASP A 356 19.74 -7.39 -13.67
CA ASP A 356 20.24 -6.15 -14.25
C ASP A 356 19.56 -5.80 -15.58
N ASP A 357 19.16 -6.79 -16.35
CA ASP A 357 18.41 -6.62 -17.60
C ASP A 357 16.97 -6.15 -17.36
N GLU A 358 16.35 -6.55 -16.26
CA GLU A 358 15.04 -6.05 -15.84
C GLU A 358 15.13 -4.61 -15.36
N LEU A 359 16.12 -4.29 -14.52
CA LEU A 359 16.39 -2.91 -14.10
C LEU A 359 16.73 -2.01 -15.30
N ALA A 360 17.46 -2.52 -16.31
CA ALA A 360 17.74 -1.79 -17.53
C ALA A 360 16.46 -1.41 -18.29
N ARG A 361 15.49 -2.34 -18.37
CA ARG A 361 14.18 -2.05 -18.98
C ARG A 361 13.41 -0.98 -18.20
N LEU A 362 13.44 -1.05 -16.87
CA LEU A 362 12.81 -0.05 -16.00
C LEU A 362 13.52 1.32 -16.06
N PHE A 363 14.82 1.35 -16.35
CA PHE A 363 15.60 2.57 -16.45
C PHE A 363 15.39 3.32 -17.79
N ARG A 364 15.01 2.65 -18.89
CA ARG A 364 14.80 3.29 -20.20
C ARG A 364 13.85 4.47 -20.16
N PRO A 365 12.65 4.40 -19.55
CA PRO A 365 11.78 5.56 -19.43
C PRO A 365 12.40 6.75 -18.64
N VAL A 366 13.27 6.44 -17.67
CA VAL A 366 13.98 7.48 -16.92
C VAL A 366 15.01 8.19 -17.81
N LEU A 367 15.74 7.45 -18.66
CA LEU A 367 16.65 8.03 -19.65
C LEU A 367 15.90 8.99 -20.60
N GLU A 368 14.78 8.53 -21.15
CA GLU A 368 13.92 9.32 -22.04
C GLU A 368 13.41 10.60 -21.37
N ALA A 369 12.98 10.51 -20.10
CA ALA A 369 12.52 11.67 -19.33
C ALA A 369 13.62 12.72 -19.12
N HIS A 370 14.89 12.31 -19.16
CA HIS A 370 16.06 13.19 -19.08
C HIS A 370 16.65 13.58 -20.45
N GLY A 371 15.93 13.31 -21.55
CA GLY A 371 16.30 13.74 -22.90
C GLY A 371 17.35 12.84 -23.55
N VAL A 372 17.62 11.65 -23.01
CA VAL A 372 18.50 10.66 -23.63
C VAL A 372 17.65 9.72 -24.50
N ASN A 373 17.97 9.62 -25.80
CA ASN A 373 17.34 8.59 -26.64
C ASN A 373 17.86 7.20 -26.22
N ALA A 374 17.07 6.49 -25.42
CA ALA A 374 17.46 5.18 -24.94
C ALA A 374 17.66 4.15 -26.08
N GLY A 375 17.10 4.40 -27.27
CA GLY A 375 17.30 3.58 -28.45
C GLY A 375 18.73 3.60 -29.00
N ASP A 376 19.55 4.59 -28.65
CA ASP A 376 20.96 4.68 -29.07
C ASP A 376 21.86 3.71 -28.28
N PHE A 377 21.33 3.07 -27.22
CA PHE A 377 22.07 2.17 -26.34
C PHE A 377 21.47 0.75 -26.34
N SER A 378 22.33 -0.25 -26.45
CA SER A 378 21.88 -1.66 -26.35
C SER A 378 21.39 -2.00 -24.92
N ASP A 379 20.54 -3.03 -24.82
CA ASP A 379 20.09 -3.55 -23.52
C ASP A 379 21.27 -4.02 -22.66
N ASP A 380 22.26 -4.70 -23.27
CA ASP A 380 23.48 -5.14 -22.60
C ASP A 380 24.28 -3.97 -22.04
N TYR A 381 24.42 -2.88 -22.80
CA TYR A 381 25.12 -1.67 -22.32
C TYR A 381 24.44 -1.09 -21.08
N ILE A 382 23.11 -0.91 -21.16
CA ILE A 382 22.34 -0.34 -20.03
C ILE A 382 22.40 -1.28 -18.81
N ALA A 383 22.29 -2.60 -19.02
CA ALA A 383 22.39 -3.57 -17.93
C ALA A 383 23.76 -3.56 -17.24
N ARG A 384 24.85 -3.47 -18.02
CA ARG A 384 26.21 -3.32 -17.47
C ARG A 384 26.38 -2.02 -16.68
N VAL A 385 25.84 -0.91 -17.16
CA VAL A 385 25.81 0.36 -16.40
C VAL A 385 25.05 0.21 -15.10
N VAL A 386 23.84 -0.37 -15.14
CA VAL A 386 23.01 -0.62 -13.94
C VAL A 386 23.78 -1.48 -12.93
N SER A 387 24.41 -2.55 -13.36
CA SER A 387 25.21 -3.44 -12.50
C SER A 387 26.28 -2.70 -11.69
N LEU A 388 26.89 -1.66 -12.26
CA LEU A 388 27.94 -0.86 -11.59
C LEU A 388 27.38 0.08 -10.52
N VAL A 389 26.11 0.47 -10.62
CA VAL A 389 25.55 1.55 -9.78
C VAL A 389 24.39 1.12 -8.89
N LYS A 390 23.74 -0.03 -9.14
CA LYS A 390 22.53 -0.45 -8.41
C LYS A 390 22.71 -0.54 -6.89
N GLY A 391 23.92 -0.82 -6.41
CA GLY A 391 24.22 -0.82 -4.97
C GLY A 391 24.06 0.53 -4.26
N ARG A 392 23.77 1.61 -4.99
CA ARG A 392 23.70 2.99 -4.47
C ARG A 392 22.31 3.63 -4.60
N ILE A 393 21.33 2.87 -5.08
CA ILE A 393 19.98 3.39 -5.35
C ILE A 393 18.96 2.84 -4.37
N ASN A 394 17.93 3.61 -4.08
CA ASN A 394 16.74 3.18 -3.36
C ASN A 394 15.52 3.10 -4.31
N PHE A 395 15.57 3.78 -5.44
CA PHE A 395 14.54 3.81 -6.47
C PHE A 395 15.16 3.72 -7.86
N VAL A 396 14.43 3.24 -8.84
CA VAL A 396 14.90 3.16 -10.24
C VAL A 396 15.27 4.56 -10.77
N ALA A 397 14.55 5.60 -10.35
CA ALA A 397 14.85 6.98 -10.73
C ALA A 397 16.24 7.46 -10.25
N ASP A 398 16.75 6.92 -9.13
CA ASP A 398 18.07 7.27 -8.59
C ASP A 398 19.21 6.83 -9.54
N LEU A 399 18.93 5.87 -10.45
CA LEU A 399 19.90 5.44 -11.46
C LEU A 399 20.39 6.60 -12.30
N TRP A 400 19.55 7.58 -12.60
CA TRP A 400 19.97 8.74 -13.38
C TRP A 400 21.15 9.48 -12.73
N ASP A 401 21.02 9.85 -11.48
CA ASP A 401 22.07 10.59 -10.78
C ASP A 401 23.36 9.77 -10.60
N GLN A 402 23.24 8.45 -10.51
CA GLN A 402 24.38 7.54 -10.36
C GLN A 402 25.04 7.15 -11.69
N ALA A 403 24.32 7.30 -12.83
CA ALA A 403 24.73 6.73 -14.11
C ALA A 403 24.75 7.74 -15.28
N LYS A 404 24.24 8.94 -15.14
CA LYS A 404 24.09 9.91 -16.25
C LYS A 404 25.34 10.12 -17.09
N PHE A 405 26.53 10.08 -16.46
CA PHE A 405 27.80 10.25 -17.14
C PHE A 405 28.16 9.09 -18.10
N PHE A 406 27.50 7.97 -18.05
CA PHE A 406 27.63 6.90 -19.05
C PHE A 406 26.92 7.25 -20.36
N PHE A 407 25.91 8.10 -20.30
CA PHE A 407 25.05 8.47 -21.44
C PHE A 407 25.35 9.85 -21.98
N ILE A 408 25.73 10.80 -21.11
CA ILE A 408 26.02 12.19 -21.46
C ILE A 408 27.35 12.61 -20.84
N ALA A 409 28.24 13.19 -21.64
CA ALA A 409 29.49 13.75 -21.12
C ALA A 409 29.21 14.91 -20.17
N PRO A 410 30.00 15.10 -19.10
CA PRO A 410 29.80 16.22 -18.18
C PRO A 410 30.07 17.57 -18.89
N GLU A 411 29.13 18.50 -18.75
CA GLU A 411 29.27 19.87 -19.22
C GLU A 411 29.86 20.82 -18.14
N THR A 412 29.71 20.40 -16.88
CA THR A 412 30.19 21.14 -15.71
C THR A 412 30.99 20.26 -14.78
N TYR A 413 31.84 20.86 -13.98
CA TYR A 413 32.73 20.15 -13.06
C TYR A 413 32.56 20.71 -11.66
N ALA A 414 32.53 19.83 -10.64
CA ALA A 414 32.28 20.21 -9.26
C ALA A 414 33.39 21.11 -8.71
N GLU A 415 33.07 22.35 -8.36
CA GLU A 415 34.05 23.34 -7.88
C GLU A 415 34.88 22.88 -6.67
N LYS A 416 34.24 22.16 -5.71
CA LYS A 416 34.93 21.59 -4.55
C LYS A 416 36.02 20.61 -4.95
N ASP A 417 35.79 19.83 -6.01
CA ASP A 417 36.73 18.83 -6.52
C ASP A 417 37.81 19.49 -7.36
N ILE A 418 37.50 20.53 -8.14
CA ILE A 418 38.48 21.37 -8.83
C ILE A 418 39.45 21.95 -7.80
N LYS A 419 38.96 22.67 -6.78
CA LYS A 419 39.79 23.29 -5.74
C LYS A 419 40.74 22.30 -5.06
N LYS A 420 40.29 21.08 -4.83
CA LYS A 420 41.03 20.06 -4.11
C LYS A 420 41.97 19.24 -4.99
N ARG A 421 41.61 18.99 -6.27
CA ARG A 421 42.23 17.98 -7.12
C ARG A 421 42.89 18.50 -8.38
N TRP A 422 42.47 19.65 -8.89
CA TRP A 422 43.02 20.23 -10.10
C TRP A 422 44.17 21.17 -9.74
N LYS A 423 45.40 20.80 -10.11
CA LYS A 423 46.61 21.54 -9.83
C LYS A 423 47.20 22.12 -11.10
N GLU A 424 48.20 22.99 -10.99
CA GLU A 424 48.82 23.66 -12.15
C GLU A 424 49.45 22.65 -13.12
N ASP A 425 50.01 21.55 -12.63
CA ASP A 425 50.58 20.46 -13.43
C ASP A 425 49.56 19.43 -13.96
N THR A 426 48.32 19.45 -13.48
CA THR A 426 47.28 18.47 -13.84
C THR A 426 47.04 18.40 -15.35
N PRO A 427 46.91 19.50 -16.10
CA PRO A 427 46.72 19.45 -17.58
C PRO A 427 47.87 18.71 -18.29
N ALA A 428 49.12 18.94 -17.90
CA ALA A 428 50.27 18.26 -18.49
C ALA A 428 50.26 16.75 -18.21
N ILE A 429 49.97 16.38 -16.97
CA ILE A 429 49.87 14.96 -16.57
C ILE A 429 48.74 14.25 -17.33
N LEU A 430 47.59 14.89 -17.47
CA LEU A 430 46.45 14.30 -18.21
C LEU A 430 46.72 14.23 -19.72
N THR A 431 47.51 15.13 -20.28
CA THR A 431 47.98 15.06 -21.69
C THR A 431 48.86 13.80 -21.89
N GLU A 432 49.78 13.53 -20.95
CA GLU A 432 50.56 12.27 -21.00
C GLU A 432 49.66 11.04 -20.82
N LEU A 433 48.67 11.10 -19.94
CA LEU A 433 47.71 9.99 -19.76
C LEU A 433 46.93 9.70 -21.06
N ILE A 434 46.57 10.71 -21.85
CA ILE A 434 45.93 10.51 -23.16
C ILE A 434 46.80 9.64 -24.05
N GLU A 435 48.13 9.89 -24.12
CA GLU A 435 49.05 9.10 -24.96
C GLU A 435 49.17 7.67 -24.46
N VAL A 436 49.18 7.44 -23.13
CA VAL A 436 49.13 6.09 -22.55
C VAL A 436 47.88 5.37 -22.96
N LEU A 437 46.69 6.01 -22.78
CA LEU A 437 45.39 5.38 -23.11
C LEU A 437 45.24 5.11 -24.61
N ARG A 438 45.82 5.96 -25.47
CA ARG A 438 45.83 5.80 -26.91
C ARG A 438 46.63 4.59 -27.36
N SER A 439 47.71 4.29 -26.67
CA SER A 439 48.63 3.19 -27.00
C SER A 439 48.21 1.82 -26.43
N LEU A 440 47.18 1.76 -25.58
CA LEU A 440 46.74 0.49 -24.97
C LEU A 440 46.28 -0.53 -26.05
N PRO A 441 46.79 -1.75 -26.07
CA PRO A 441 46.28 -2.80 -26.97
C PRO A 441 44.94 -3.35 -26.50
N ASP A 442 44.73 -3.40 -25.18
CA ASP A 442 43.49 -3.82 -24.51
C ASP A 442 42.95 -2.65 -23.66
N PHE A 443 41.74 -2.17 -23.99
CA PHE A 443 41.10 -1.06 -23.31
C PHE A 443 40.03 -1.53 -22.31
N SER A 444 39.96 -2.84 -22.05
CA SER A 444 39.12 -3.35 -20.94
C SER A 444 39.61 -2.81 -19.59
N SER A 445 38.77 -2.80 -18.58
CA SER A 445 39.12 -2.41 -17.21
C SER A 445 40.37 -3.16 -16.73
N LYS A 446 40.39 -4.49 -16.93
CA LYS A 446 41.51 -5.36 -16.53
C LYS A 446 42.78 -5.09 -17.32
N GLY A 447 42.67 -4.70 -18.58
CA GLY A 447 43.84 -4.42 -19.46
C GLY A 447 44.40 -3.03 -19.23
N ALA A 448 43.56 -2.04 -19.04
CA ALA A 448 43.95 -0.64 -18.92
C ALA A 448 44.51 -0.29 -17.52
N GLU A 449 43.89 -0.80 -16.44
CA GLU A 449 44.25 -0.47 -15.07
C GLU A 449 45.74 -0.68 -14.74
N PRO A 450 46.32 -1.89 -14.90
CA PRO A 450 47.71 -2.13 -14.52
C PRO A 450 48.68 -1.23 -15.29
N VAL A 451 48.43 -1.00 -16.57
CA VAL A 451 49.33 -0.16 -17.42
C VAL A 451 49.30 1.31 -16.95
N VAL A 452 48.16 1.84 -16.62
CA VAL A 452 48.04 3.21 -16.12
C VAL A 452 48.65 3.34 -14.73
N LEU A 453 48.48 2.36 -13.84
CA LEU A 453 49.08 2.36 -12.51
C LEU A 453 50.61 2.27 -12.58
N ASP A 454 51.16 1.41 -13.44
CA ASP A 454 52.60 1.29 -13.66
C ASP A 454 53.18 2.58 -14.26
N TRP A 455 52.47 3.23 -15.19
CA TRP A 455 52.90 4.51 -15.73
C TRP A 455 52.93 5.59 -14.64
N VAL A 456 51.89 5.72 -13.81
CA VAL A 456 51.86 6.68 -12.69
C VAL A 456 53.06 6.46 -11.74
N ALA A 457 53.33 5.19 -11.41
CA ALA A 457 54.44 4.83 -10.54
C ALA A 457 55.82 5.17 -11.15
N ALA A 458 55.99 4.83 -12.44
CA ALA A 458 57.24 5.08 -13.20
C ALA A 458 57.53 6.58 -13.31
N LYS A 459 56.54 7.41 -13.41
CA LYS A 459 56.63 8.88 -13.46
C LYS A 459 56.78 9.52 -12.06
N GLY A 460 56.58 8.78 -10.97
CA GLY A 460 56.61 9.32 -9.62
C GLY A 460 55.44 10.24 -9.29
N TYR A 461 54.35 10.15 -10.02
CA TYR A 461 53.15 10.95 -9.76
C TYR A 461 52.38 10.42 -8.57
N HIS A 462 51.69 11.33 -7.87
CA HIS A 462 50.84 10.94 -6.75
C HIS A 462 49.55 10.31 -7.27
N LEU A 463 49.38 8.98 -7.11
CA LEU A 463 48.30 8.20 -7.66
C LEU A 463 46.90 8.82 -7.44
N GLY A 464 46.61 9.18 -6.18
CA GLY A 464 45.32 9.77 -5.83
C GLY A 464 45.01 11.10 -6.52
N ASN A 465 46.02 11.90 -6.87
CA ASN A 465 45.83 13.14 -7.61
C ASN A 465 45.51 12.85 -9.07
N VAL A 466 46.29 11.99 -9.72
CA VAL A 466 46.04 11.60 -11.13
C VAL A 466 44.68 10.96 -11.29
N MET A 467 44.34 9.97 -10.46
CA MET A 467 43.08 9.22 -10.59
C MET A 467 41.84 10.08 -10.28
N ASN A 468 41.93 11.02 -9.33
CA ASN A 468 40.83 11.94 -9.06
C ASN A 468 40.65 12.99 -10.18
N ALA A 469 41.74 13.55 -10.72
CA ALA A 469 41.66 14.45 -11.85
C ALA A 469 41.11 13.75 -13.11
N PHE A 470 41.57 12.55 -13.37
CA PHE A 470 41.04 11.69 -14.43
C PHE A 470 39.53 11.46 -14.26
N ARG A 471 39.09 11.04 -13.07
CA ARG A 471 37.68 10.84 -12.76
C ARG A 471 36.85 12.13 -12.95
N LEU A 472 37.39 13.26 -12.49
CA LEU A 472 36.72 14.57 -12.62
C LEU A 472 36.39 14.88 -14.10
N THR A 473 37.32 14.58 -15.02
CA THR A 473 37.08 14.81 -16.46
C THR A 473 36.01 13.87 -17.04
N LEU A 474 35.90 12.64 -16.55
CA LEU A 474 34.93 11.66 -17.07
C LEU A 474 33.53 11.84 -16.52
N VAL A 475 33.41 12.18 -15.22
CA VAL A 475 32.15 12.14 -14.46
C VAL A 475 31.63 13.54 -14.13
N GLY A 476 32.51 14.53 -14.07
CA GLY A 476 32.19 15.89 -13.58
C GLY A 476 32.42 16.05 -12.06
N GLU A 477 32.61 14.97 -11.33
CA GLU A 477 32.91 14.96 -9.89
C GLU A 477 33.82 13.77 -9.52
N CYS A 478 34.39 13.83 -8.30
CA CYS A 478 35.28 12.74 -7.81
C CYS A 478 34.54 11.59 -7.12
N LYS A 479 33.36 11.22 -7.65
CA LYS A 479 32.53 10.09 -7.20
C LYS A 479 32.19 9.16 -8.35
N GLY A 480 31.69 7.98 -8.03
CA GLY A 480 31.22 7.03 -9.04
C GLY A 480 31.81 5.63 -8.85
N PRO A 481 31.51 4.70 -9.79
CA PRO A 481 32.07 3.35 -9.85
C PRO A 481 33.57 3.34 -10.07
N HIS A 482 34.15 2.15 -10.21
CA HIS A 482 35.57 2.00 -10.55
C HIS A 482 35.87 2.70 -11.88
N ILE A 483 36.95 3.49 -11.95
CA ILE A 483 37.19 4.40 -13.06
C ILE A 483 37.44 3.66 -14.37
N PHE A 484 38.11 2.52 -14.33
CA PHE A 484 38.41 1.72 -15.51
C PHE A 484 37.18 0.98 -16.05
N ASP A 485 36.20 0.67 -15.19
CA ASP A 485 34.89 0.17 -15.63
C ASP A 485 34.12 1.27 -16.37
N ILE A 486 34.25 2.51 -15.94
CA ILE A 486 33.68 3.66 -16.65
C ILE A 486 34.32 3.78 -18.04
N THR A 487 35.66 3.76 -18.11
CA THR A 487 36.39 3.92 -19.40
C THR A 487 36.10 2.78 -20.38
N GLU A 488 35.99 1.54 -19.89
CA GLU A 488 35.63 0.40 -20.71
C GLU A 488 34.26 0.58 -21.36
N LEU A 489 33.26 1.06 -20.60
CA LEU A 489 31.90 1.23 -21.10
C LEU A 489 31.75 2.40 -22.06
N ILE A 490 32.31 3.58 -21.73
CA ILE A 490 32.20 4.74 -22.63
C ILE A 490 33.13 4.64 -23.84
N GLY A 491 34.12 3.76 -23.78
CA GLY A 491 35.08 3.52 -24.85
C GLY A 491 36.26 4.49 -24.89
N ARG A 492 37.29 4.10 -25.64
CA ARG A 492 38.56 4.84 -25.72
C ARG A 492 38.40 6.27 -26.24
N ASP A 493 37.74 6.42 -27.38
CA ASP A 493 37.64 7.72 -28.06
C ASP A 493 36.89 8.74 -27.20
N GLU A 494 35.78 8.34 -26.59
CA GLU A 494 35.00 9.20 -25.68
C GLU A 494 35.79 9.50 -24.39
N THR A 495 36.53 8.52 -23.84
CA THR A 495 37.40 8.74 -22.69
C THR A 495 38.43 9.84 -23.00
N ILE A 496 39.14 9.73 -24.11
CA ILE A 496 40.16 10.73 -24.54
C ILE A 496 39.51 12.08 -24.79
N ALA A 497 38.37 12.12 -25.47
CA ALA A 497 37.67 13.37 -25.75
C ALA A 497 37.24 14.11 -24.46
N ARG A 498 36.77 13.34 -23.45
CA ARG A 498 36.42 13.94 -22.14
C ARG A 498 37.64 14.47 -21.37
N ILE A 499 38.73 13.74 -21.38
CA ILE A 499 39.98 14.23 -20.75
C ILE A 499 40.41 15.53 -21.43
N GLN A 500 40.46 15.58 -22.79
CA GLN A 500 40.83 16.77 -23.52
C GLN A 500 39.88 17.95 -23.22
N ARG A 501 38.55 17.68 -23.18
CA ARG A 501 37.57 18.73 -22.82
C ARG A 501 37.80 19.26 -21.40
N GLY A 502 38.17 18.39 -20.45
CA GLY A 502 38.53 18.79 -19.09
C GLY A 502 39.77 19.68 -19.06
N ILE A 503 40.82 19.32 -19.81
CA ILE A 503 42.04 20.11 -19.93
C ILE A 503 41.71 21.50 -20.47
N ASP A 504 40.86 21.60 -21.48
CA ASP A 504 40.52 22.85 -22.16
C ASP A 504 39.62 23.78 -21.31
N ASN A 505 38.79 23.22 -20.47
CA ASN A 505 37.72 23.99 -19.77
C ASN A 505 37.92 24.16 -18.26
N ILE A 506 38.66 23.27 -17.59
CA ILE A 506 38.89 23.40 -16.15
C ILE A 506 40.08 24.31 -15.87
N LYS A 507 39.84 25.41 -15.20
CA LYS A 507 40.86 26.32 -14.75
C LYS A 507 41.33 25.98 -13.34
N ALA A 508 42.64 25.99 -13.12
CA ALA A 508 43.18 25.88 -11.77
C ALA A 508 42.64 27.02 -10.90
N PRO A 509 42.30 26.80 -9.61
CA PRO A 509 41.91 27.87 -8.72
C PRO A 509 43.05 28.89 -8.63
N GLU A 510 42.74 30.19 -8.70
CA GLU A 510 43.69 31.23 -8.36
C GLU A 510 44.18 31.01 -6.90
N ALA A 511 45.50 31.10 -6.72
CA ALA A 511 46.19 30.81 -5.47
C ALA A 511 45.83 31.77 -4.32
#